data_aa009aa9905cf90d5a2f368b2bb71a82
#
_entry.id   aa009aa9905cf90d5a2f368b2bb71a82
#
_cell.length_a   1.000
_cell.length_b   1.000
_cell.length_c   1.000
_cell.angle_alpha   90.00
_cell.angle_beta   90.00
_cell.angle_gamma   90.00
#
_symmetry.space_group_name_H-M   'P 1'
#
loop_
_entity.id
_entity.type
_entity.pdbx_description
1 polymer ?
#
loop_
_entity_poly.entity_id
_entity_poly.type
_entity_poly.pdbx_seq_one_letter_code
_entity_poly.pdbx_strand_id
1 'polypeptide(L)'
;MASDEKHPQRVKGDRIEWFTVTYRALVLGGLAVVLLAALGWLAFCRKAPAPPPAATAVETGARFASLEGSVQVKRAGTLEWIQATQAVVLRQNDLVRTGAGAAAEIRFADGTYFNVRPDSLITIVESSQDPLSRQQRVALSIQSGEANFQTAARTIPGETTISTPTVRTRAERETTGNIQVADSGATGLRIFRGQGEAQTRTGQRIALVANQGVNVDAAGAAGPTLALPNVPQLTAPSNGTDIAYPDLAQATTLLLWNAVPGASAYRVVVDFSPSFARPLYDRRTERPTQMELRALEAGVYYWKVAAILPDGVEGSFSDLWRFTLAKAAPVAAAPPPLVFEAAELKGNVLHVQGRTEPGANLSLDGVRLEVQADGSFNEFLTFDGGAGSTVALKATGVRGGSAEQRRRVTVVN
;
A
#
# COMPACT_ATOMS: atom_id res chain seq x y z
N MET A 1 122.59 -58.47 -49.39
CA MET A 1 121.67 -59.46 -48.96
C MET A 1 120.79 -58.77 -47.94
N ALA A 2 119.77 -58.29 -48.34
CA ALA A 2 118.88 -57.59 -47.48
C ALA A 2 117.46 -57.68 -48.02
N SER A 3 116.59 -58.00 -47.17
CA SER A 3 115.16 -58.13 -47.38
C SER A 3 114.45 -56.81 -47.21
N ASP A 4 113.62 -56.51 -48.15
CA ASP A 4 112.77 -55.39 -48.23
C ASP A 4 111.45 -55.71 -47.52
N GLU A 5 111.07 -54.98 -46.52
CA GLU A 5 109.87 -55.23 -45.76
C GLU A 5 108.94 -53.99 -45.89
N LYS A 6 107.87 -54.19 -46.70
CA LYS A 6 106.81 -53.22 -46.93
C LYS A 6 105.89 -53.06 -45.72
N HIS A 7 105.76 -51.93 -45.19
CA HIS A 7 104.74 -51.52 -44.18
C HIS A 7 103.34 -51.35 -44.88
N PRO A 8 102.32 -51.85 -44.27
CA PRO A 8 100.96 -51.56 -44.73
C PRO A 8 100.48 -50.25 -44.07
N GLN A 9 99.81 -49.48 -44.90
CA GLN A 9 99.16 -48.23 -44.45
C GLN A 9 97.96 -48.56 -43.53
N ARG A 10 97.89 -47.85 -42.38
CA ARG A 10 96.77 -47.91 -41.42
C ARG A 10 95.62 -47.06 -41.94
N VAL A 11 94.48 -47.71 -42.17
CA VAL A 11 93.15 -47.05 -42.37
C VAL A 11 92.72 -46.50 -41.01
N LYS A 12 92.41 -45.22 -40.98
CA LYS A 12 91.77 -44.56 -39.81
C LYS A 12 90.33 -45.04 -39.72
N GLY A 13 90.06 -45.95 -38.79
CA GLY A 13 88.71 -46.25 -38.43
C GLY A 13 88.08 -45.21 -37.53
N ASP A 14 86.92 -44.73 -37.86
CA ASP A 14 86.07 -43.86 -37.05
C ASP A 14 85.81 -44.52 -35.67
N ARG A 15 86.26 -43.86 -34.62
CA ARG A 15 85.94 -44.28 -33.23
C ARG A 15 84.51 -43.82 -32.93
N ILE A 16 83.59 -44.75 -32.86
CA ILE A 16 82.30 -44.55 -32.19
C ILE A 16 82.55 -44.58 -30.70
N GLU A 17 82.60 -43.39 -30.05
CA GLU A 17 82.70 -43.28 -28.58
C GLU A 17 81.32 -43.64 -27.98
N TRP A 18 81.13 -44.79 -27.37
CA TRP A 18 80.08 -45.21 -26.57
C TRP A 18 80.14 -44.53 -25.20
N PHE A 19 79.17 -43.62 -24.94
CA PHE A 19 79.06 -43.03 -23.62
C PHE A 19 78.52 -44.16 -22.67
N THR A 20 79.38 -44.62 -21.77
CA THR A 20 78.92 -45.49 -20.68
C THR A 20 78.19 -44.65 -19.64
N VAL A 21 76.91 -44.60 -19.75
CA VAL A 21 76.03 -43.94 -18.74
C VAL A 21 76.01 -44.83 -17.52
N THR A 22 76.69 -44.41 -16.44
CA THR A 22 76.64 -45.15 -15.18
C THR A 22 75.26 -45.12 -14.60
N TYR A 23 74.80 -46.23 -14.00
CA TYR A 23 73.49 -46.35 -13.38
C TYR A 23 73.11 -45.17 -12.45
N ARG A 24 74.15 -44.58 -11.80
CA ARG A 24 73.99 -43.38 -10.97
C ARG A 24 73.62 -42.13 -11.80
N ALA A 25 74.10 -41.99 -13.02
CA ALA A 25 73.72 -40.85 -13.90
C ALA A 25 72.31 -41.02 -14.42
N LEU A 26 71.79 -42.24 -14.69
CA LEU A 26 70.43 -42.51 -15.05
C LEU A 26 69.45 -42.23 -13.89
N VAL A 27 69.84 -42.63 -12.66
CA VAL A 27 69.02 -42.39 -11.47
C VAL A 27 68.99 -40.89 -11.14
N LEU A 28 70.09 -40.19 -11.23
CA LEU A 28 70.13 -38.73 -11.01
C LEU A 28 69.36 -37.95 -12.09
N GLY A 29 69.48 -38.37 -13.35
CA GLY A 29 68.71 -37.81 -14.47
C GLY A 29 67.18 -38.03 -14.30
N GLY A 30 66.82 -39.26 -13.90
CA GLY A 30 65.43 -39.59 -13.59
C GLY A 30 64.86 -38.76 -12.42
N LEU A 31 65.63 -38.61 -11.34
CA LEU A 31 65.28 -37.77 -10.20
C LEU A 31 65.12 -36.30 -10.60
N ALA A 32 66.02 -35.78 -11.45
CA ALA A 32 65.94 -34.40 -11.95
C ALA A 32 64.67 -34.16 -12.79
N VAL A 33 64.30 -35.14 -13.66
CA VAL A 33 63.08 -35.04 -14.46
C VAL A 33 61.83 -35.08 -13.57
N VAL A 34 61.79 -35.96 -12.55
CA VAL A 34 60.68 -36.01 -11.59
C VAL A 34 60.58 -34.70 -10.78
N LEU A 35 61.73 -34.14 -10.35
CA LEU A 35 61.77 -32.85 -9.65
C LEU A 35 61.31 -31.71 -10.55
N LEU A 36 61.69 -31.66 -11.81
CA LEU A 36 61.26 -30.66 -12.77
C LEU A 36 59.75 -30.83 -13.10
N ALA A 37 59.30 -32.07 -13.20
CA ALA A 37 57.83 -32.34 -13.38
C ALA A 37 57.04 -31.94 -12.12
N ALA A 38 57.57 -32.20 -10.92
CA ALA A 38 56.91 -31.81 -9.67
C ALA A 38 56.93 -30.26 -9.50
N LEU A 39 58.03 -29.60 -9.85
CA LEU A 39 58.11 -28.14 -9.86
C LEU A 39 57.18 -27.51 -10.91
N GLY A 40 57.08 -28.12 -12.09
CA GLY A 40 56.13 -27.70 -13.14
C GLY A 40 54.68 -27.86 -12.70
N TRP A 41 54.38 -29.00 -12.05
CA TRP A 41 53.06 -29.23 -11.45
C TRP A 41 52.74 -28.25 -10.34
N LEU A 42 53.66 -28.00 -9.41
CA LEU A 42 53.51 -27.01 -8.35
C LEU A 42 53.33 -25.58 -8.92
N ALA A 43 54.03 -25.22 -9.99
CA ALA A 43 53.89 -23.96 -10.68
C ALA A 43 52.54 -23.87 -11.42
N PHE A 44 52.05 -24.96 -12.00
CA PHE A 44 50.73 -25.05 -12.66
C PHE A 44 49.61 -24.99 -11.65
N CYS A 45 49.71 -25.68 -10.52
CA CYS A 45 48.72 -25.63 -9.43
C CYS A 45 48.71 -24.26 -8.72
N ARG A 46 49.84 -23.53 -8.67
CA ARG A 46 49.90 -22.15 -8.13
C ARG A 46 49.34 -21.11 -9.06
N LYS A 47 49.17 -21.39 -10.34
CA LYS A 47 48.41 -20.57 -11.29
C LYS A 47 46.95 -21.07 -11.39
N ALA A 48 46.29 -21.33 -10.24
CA ALA A 48 44.84 -21.39 -10.25
C ALA A 48 44.36 -20.04 -10.84
N PRO A 49 43.53 -20.05 -11.88
CA PRO A 49 42.94 -18.80 -12.40
C PRO A 49 42.35 -18.07 -11.20
N ALA A 50 42.70 -16.79 -11.04
CA ALA A 50 42.05 -15.97 -10.03
C ALA A 50 40.53 -16.19 -10.18
N PRO A 51 39.80 -16.47 -9.09
CA PRO A 51 38.36 -16.62 -9.18
C PRO A 51 37.85 -15.38 -9.92
N PRO A 52 36.92 -15.55 -10.90
CA PRO A 52 36.36 -14.41 -11.60
C PRO A 52 35.93 -13.39 -10.55
N PRO A 53 36.15 -12.10 -10.76
CA PRO A 53 35.76 -11.08 -9.80
C PRO A 53 34.29 -11.37 -9.45
N ALA A 54 34.03 -11.54 -8.14
CA ALA A 54 32.67 -11.82 -7.68
C ALA A 54 31.79 -10.77 -8.31
N ALA A 55 30.80 -11.20 -9.12
CA ALA A 55 29.93 -10.30 -9.81
C ALA A 55 29.30 -9.40 -8.74
N THR A 56 29.65 -8.13 -8.77
CA THR A 56 29.22 -7.17 -7.75
C THR A 56 27.72 -7.08 -7.81
N ALA A 57 27.03 -7.32 -6.71
CA ALA A 57 25.57 -7.21 -6.63
C ALA A 57 25.13 -5.84 -7.15
N VAL A 58 24.13 -5.83 -8.03
CA VAL A 58 23.59 -4.59 -8.58
C VAL A 58 22.67 -3.98 -7.54
N GLU A 59 22.94 -2.76 -7.12
CA GLU A 59 22.06 -2.00 -6.24
C GLU A 59 20.79 -1.63 -7.01
N THR A 60 19.63 -2.09 -6.52
CA THR A 60 18.34 -1.85 -7.18
C THR A 60 17.59 -0.66 -6.60
N GLY A 61 17.97 -0.22 -5.39
CA GLY A 61 17.30 0.86 -4.66
C GLY A 61 15.88 0.53 -4.21
N ALA A 62 15.30 1.43 -3.42
CA ALA A 62 13.90 1.40 -3.05
C ALA A 62 13.26 2.76 -3.38
N ARG A 63 11.92 2.82 -3.47
CA ARG A 63 11.20 4.05 -3.80
C ARG A 63 10.03 4.25 -2.86
N PHE A 64 9.67 5.50 -2.66
CA PHE A 64 8.43 5.83 -1.99
C PHE A 64 7.25 5.61 -2.96
N ALA A 65 6.34 4.73 -2.59
CA ALA A 65 5.07 4.54 -3.30
C ALA A 65 4.03 5.55 -2.81
N SER A 66 4.06 5.89 -1.51
CA SER A 66 3.19 6.88 -0.89
C SER A 66 3.95 7.64 0.19
N LEU A 67 3.64 8.93 0.34
CA LEU A 67 4.17 9.81 1.38
C LEU A 67 3.02 10.65 1.93
N GLU A 68 2.92 10.73 3.24
CA GLU A 68 1.96 11.56 3.95
C GLU A 68 2.63 12.27 5.12
N GLY A 69 2.35 13.56 5.27
CA GLY A 69 2.96 14.38 6.32
C GLY A 69 4.45 14.65 6.11
N SER A 70 5.18 14.87 7.21
CA SER A 70 6.61 15.19 7.17
C SER A 70 7.46 13.93 7.18
N VAL A 71 7.99 13.56 6.03
CA VAL A 71 8.93 12.44 5.85
C VAL A 71 10.25 13.00 5.37
N GLN A 72 11.34 12.62 6.03
CA GLN A 72 12.68 13.11 5.72
C GLN A 72 13.65 11.96 5.45
N VAL A 73 14.59 12.22 4.57
CA VAL A 73 15.66 11.28 4.20
C VAL A 73 17.01 11.91 4.53
N LYS A 74 17.89 11.14 5.15
CA LYS A 74 19.29 11.50 5.29
C LYS A 74 20.13 10.53 4.46
N ARG A 75 20.88 11.07 3.51
CA ARG A 75 21.74 10.28 2.64
C ARG A 75 22.93 9.69 3.40
N ALA A 76 23.35 8.52 2.99
CA ALA A 76 24.57 7.93 3.52
C ALA A 76 25.75 8.90 3.40
N GLY A 77 26.52 9.07 4.48
CA GLY A 77 27.69 9.97 4.52
C GLY A 77 27.37 11.46 4.62
N THR A 78 26.08 11.87 4.72
CA THR A 78 25.70 13.26 4.95
C THR A 78 25.13 13.48 6.36
N LEU A 79 25.12 14.73 6.81
CA LEU A 79 24.48 15.11 8.08
C LEU A 79 23.12 15.78 7.87
N GLU A 80 22.80 16.17 6.64
CA GLU A 80 21.61 16.92 6.28
C GLU A 80 20.40 16.01 6.08
N TRP A 81 19.24 16.41 6.61
CA TRP A 81 17.95 15.82 6.36
C TRP A 81 17.25 16.57 5.24
N ILE A 82 16.87 15.89 4.19
CA ILE A 82 16.10 16.44 3.07
C ILE A 82 14.66 15.94 3.13
N GLN A 83 13.73 16.75 2.68
CA GLN A 83 12.32 16.35 2.56
C GLN A 83 12.19 15.22 1.52
N ALA A 84 11.50 14.14 1.89
CA ALA A 84 11.24 13.04 0.98
C ALA A 84 10.23 13.46 -0.10
N THR A 85 10.47 12.99 -1.32
CA THR A 85 9.52 13.07 -2.44
C THR A 85 9.45 11.72 -3.13
N GLN A 86 8.42 11.46 -3.91
CA GLN A 86 8.29 10.20 -4.67
C GLN A 86 9.43 9.99 -5.70
N ALA A 87 10.08 11.08 -6.14
CA ALA A 87 11.23 11.02 -7.04
C ALA A 87 12.52 10.52 -6.34
N VAL A 88 12.57 10.54 -5.02
CA VAL A 88 13.74 10.11 -4.24
C VAL A 88 13.89 8.60 -4.32
N VAL A 89 15.01 8.15 -4.87
CA VAL A 89 15.42 6.75 -4.81
C VAL A 89 16.23 6.54 -3.54
N LEU A 90 15.77 5.64 -2.68
CA LEU A 90 16.49 5.24 -1.47
C LEU A 90 17.60 4.25 -1.84
N ARG A 91 18.78 4.48 -1.28
CA ARG A 91 19.99 3.67 -1.48
C ARG A 91 20.44 3.03 -0.18
N GLN A 92 21.40 2.16 -0.29
CA GLN A 92 22.03 1.55 0.88
C GLN A 92 22.52 2.59 1.88
N ASN A 93 22.24 2.36 3.15
CA ASN A 93 22.56 3.22 4.30
C ASN A 93 21.87 4.59 4.33
N ASP A 94 20.88 4.84 3.47
CA ASP A 94 20.00 5.99 3.64
C ASP A 94 19.09 5.79 4.87
N LEU A 95 18.90 6.86 5.65
CA LEU A 95 17.96 6.88 6.78
C LEU A 95 16.67 7.56 6.36
N VAL A 96 15.57 7.03 6.81
CA VAL A 96 14.22 7.62 6.64
C VAL A 96 13.63 7.87 8.00
N ARG A 97 13.10 9.08 8.21
CA ARG A 97 12.40 9.49 9.42
C ARG A 97 11.00 9.97 9.07
N THR A 98 10.00 9.42 9.73
CA THR A 98 8.63 9.92 9.72
C THR A 98 8.37 10.75 10.96
N GLY A 99 7.77 11.92 10.80
CA GLY A 99 7.36 12.77 11.92
C GLY A 99 6.01 12.36 12.50
N ALA A 100 5.55 13.10 13.50
CA ALA A 100 4.24 12.91 14.09
C ALA A 100 3.13 13.03 13.05
N GLY A 101 2.25 12.03 12.97
CA GLY A 101 1.17 11.97 11.99
C GLY A 101 1.65 11.92 10.53
N ALA A 102 2.86 11.39 10.29
CA ALA A 102 3.38 11.13 8.95
C ALA A 102 3.44 9.62 8.70
N ALA A 103 3.34 9.22 7.43
CA ALA A 103 3.52 7.84 7.02
C ALA A 103 4.25 7.76 5.68
N ALA A 104 4.94 6.64 5.45
CA ALA A 104 5.61 6.40 4.18
C ALA A 104 5.44 4.93 3.76
N GLU A 105 5.05 4.70 2.52
CA GLU A 105 5.14 3.37 1.92
C GLU A 105 6.42 3.29 1.10
N ILE A 106 7.32 2.38 1.49
CA ILE A 106 8.58 2.12 0.80
C ILE A 106 8.45 0.80 0.07
N ARG A 107 8.67 0.82 -1.24
CA ARG A 107 8.60 -0.35 -2.12
C ARG A 107 9.97 -0.67 -2.70
N PHE A 108 10.37 -1.91 -2.57
CA PHE A 108 11.58 -2.47 -3.14
C PHE A 108 11.34 -3.04 -4.53
N ALA A 109 12.41 -3.22 -5.30
CA ALA A 109 12.33 -3.68 -6.67
C ALA A 109 11.73 -5.09 -6.82
N ASP A 110 11.83 -5.92 -5.78
CA ASP A 110 11.25 -7.27 -5.74
C ASP A 110 9.74 -7.29 -5.46
N GLY A 111 9.14 -6.14 -5.16
CA GLY A 111 7.75 -6.01 -4.75
C GLY A 111 7.52 -6.09 -3.23
N THR A 112 8.57 -6.35 -2.44
CA THR A 112 8.49 -6.21 -0.98
C THR A 112 8.19 -4.76 -0.63
N TYR A 113 7.27 -4.52 0.32
CA TYR A 113 6.99 -3.18 0.78
C TYR A 113 6.91 -3.08 2.30
N PHE A 114 7.20 -1.87 2.79
CA PHE A 114 7.08 -1.48 4.18
C PHE A 114 6.20 -0.24 4.30
N ASN A 115 5.18 -0.33 5.13
CA ASN A 115 4.39 0.83 5.52
C ASN A 115 4.93 1.33 6.87
N VAL A 116 5.70 2.39 6.81
CA VAL A 116 6.35 3.03 7.97
C VAL A 116 5.36 3.96 8.62
N ARG A 117 5.09 3.74 9.91
CA ARG A 117 4.14 4.47 10.72
C ARG A 117 4.74 5.78 11.24
N PRO A 118 3.93 6.68 11.85
CA PRO A 118 4.45 7.90 12.48
C PRO A 118 5.57 7.64 13.49
N ASP A 119 6.40 8.66 13.71
CA ASP A 119 7.48 8.69 14.71
C ASP A 119 8.48 7.54 14.61
N SER A 120 8.79 7.15 13.37
CA SER A 120 9.69 6.02 13.09
C SER A 120 10.99 6.46 12.46
N LEU A 121 12.06 5.73 12.80
CA LEU A 121 13.39 5.88 12.23
C LEU A 121 13.88 4.55 11.67
N ILE A 122 14.14 4.51 10.38
CA ILE A 122 14.57 3.31 9.66
C ILE A 122 15.81 3.57 8.81
N THR A 123 16.57 2.52 8.53
CA THR A 123 17.72 2.55 7.61
C THR A 123 17.55 1.48 6.54
N ILE A 124 17.78 1.83 5.28
CA ILE A 124 17.88 0.88 4.17
C ILE A 124 19.25 0.22 4.26
N VAL A 125 19.32 -1.03 4.70
CA VAL A 125 20.61 -1.73 4.89
C VAL A 125 21.09 -2.33 3.58
N GLU A 126 20.18 -2.95 2.82
CA GLU A 126 20.51 -3.56 1.54
C GLU A 126 19.29 -3.57 0.63
N SER A 127 19.53 -3.27 -0.64
CA SER A 127 18.57 -3.45 -1.74
C SER A 127 19.37 -3.82 -2.97
N SER A 128 19.62 -5.09 -3.15
CA SER A 128 20.54 -5.59 -4.18
C SER A 128 20.01 -6.82 -4.88
N GLN A 129 20.48 -7.03 -6.11
CA GLN A 129 20.25 -8.22 -6.89
C GLN A 129 21.58 -8.83 -7.32
N ASP A 130 21.77 -10.11 -7.06
CA ASP A 130 22.88 -10.88 -7.59
C ASP A 130 22.71 -11.04 -9.11
N PRO A 131 23.65 -10.57 -9.93
CA PRO A 131 23.51 -10.57 -11.39
C PRO A 131 23.52 -11.98 -12.01
N LEU A 132 24.08 -12.98 -11.33
CA LEU A 132 24.18 -14.35 -11.82
C LEU A 132 22.97 -15.18 -11.40
N SER A 133 22.70 -15.25 -10.10
CA SER A 133 21.57 -16.02 -9.55
C SER A 133 20.25 -15.29 -9.62
N ARG A 134 20.26 -13.97 -9.89
CA ARG A 134 19.12 -13.05 -9.77
C ARG A 134 18.50 -13.01 -8.37
N GLN A 135 19.17 -13.61 -7.39
CA GLN A 135 18.72 -13.57 -6.01
C GLN A 135 18.63 -12.13 -5.51
N GLN A 136 17.49 -11.77 -4.96
CA GLN A 136 17.28 -10.45 -4.40
C GLN A 136 17.48 -10.47 -2.89
N ARG A 137 18.13 -9.42 -2.37
CA ARG A 137 18.32 -9.19 -0.94
C ARG A 137 17.74 -7.85 -0.57
N VAL A 138 16.82 -7.89 0.37
CA VAL A 138 16.22 -6.72 0.97
C VAL A 138 16.55 -6.75 2.45
N ALA A 139 17.22 -5.73 2.95
CA ALA A 139 17.50 -5.60 4.37
C ALA A 139 17.17 -4.18 4.84
N LEU A 140 16.44 -4.11 5.94
CA LEU A 140 15.98 -2.88 6.56
C LEU A 140 16.26 -2.94 8.07
N SER A 141 16.65 -1.82 8.66
CA SER A 141 16.83 -1.70 10.10
C SER A 141 15.86 -0.66 10.66
N ILE A 142 15.08 -1.04 11.66
CA ILE A 142 14.16 -0.18 12.39
C ILE A 142 14.81 0.15 13.73
N GLN A 143 15.15 1.42 13.94
CA GLN A 143 15.78 1.89 15.20
C GLN A 143 14.72 2.22 16.24
N SER A 144 13.60 2.84 15.83
CA SER A 144 12.46 3.18 16.68
C SER A 144 11.19 3.28 15.85
N GLY A 145 10.03 3.17 16.48
CA GLY A 145 8.72 3.30 15.85
C GLY A 145 8.15 1.97 15.37
N GLU A 146 7.36 2.01 14.31
CA GLU A 146 6.56 0.87 13.84
C GLU A 146 6.56 0.78 12.31
N ALA A 147 6.65 -0.43 11.79
CA ALA A 147 6.45 -0.70 10.38
C ALA A 147 5.66 -1.99 10.16
N ASN A 148 4.67 -1.91 9.27
CA ASN A 148 4.05 -3.09 8.69
C ASN A 148 4.84 -3.50 7.45
N PHE A 149 5.01 -4.78 7.23
CA PHE A 149 5.73 -5.29 6.06
C PHE A 149 4.98 -6.39 5.35
N GLN A 150 5.22 -6.47 4.06
CA GLN A 150 4.79 -7.60 3.25
C GLN A 150 5.92 -7.95 2.28
N THR A 151 6.39 -9.20 2.36
CA THR A 151 7.40 -9.72 1.44
C THR A 151 6.75 -10.18 0.14
N ALA A 152 7.48 -10.06 -0.95
CA ALA A 152 6.97 -10.40 -2.28
C ALA A 152 6.69 -11.90 -2.44
N ALA A 153 5.74 -12.21 -3.32
CA ALA A 153 5.50 -13.54 -3.87
C ALA A 153 6.56 -13.84 -4.94
N ARG A 154 7.74 -14.31 -4.53
CA ARG A 154 8.87 -14.47 -5.46
C ARG A 154 8.86 -15.85 -6.11
N THR A 155 9.00 -15.88 -7.43
CA THR A 155 9.41 -17.07 -8.17
C THR A 155 10.92 -17.31 -8.09
N ILE A 156 11.71 -16.25 -7.82
CA ILE A 156 13.17 -16.28 -7.69
C ILE A 156 13.55 -16.27 -6.21
N PRO A 157 14.54 -17.07 -5.76
CA PRO A 157 15.00 -17.04 -4.39
C PRO A 157 15.39 -15.64 -3.96
N GLY A 158 14.98 -15.24 -2.77
CA GLY A 158 15.31 -13.94 -2.20
C GLY A 158 15.19 -13.97 -0.69
N GLU A 159 15.89 -13.08 -0.03
CA GLU A 159 15.91 -12.95 1.42
C GLU A 159 15.44 -11.56 1.83
N THR A 160 14.51 -11.50 2.78
CA THR A 160 14.13 -10.25 3.43
C THR A 160 14.56 -10.32 4.88
N THR A 161 15.46 -9.44 5.27
CA THR A 161 15.95 -9.32 6.64
C THR A 161 15.50 -8.01 7.26
N ILE A 162 14.90 -8.06 8.43
CA ILE A 162 14.50 -6.87 9.19
C ILE A 162 15.24 -6.92 10.53
N SER A 163 16.01 -5.88 10.80
CA SER A 163 16.82 -5.77 12.01
C SER A 163 16.25 -4.68 12.92
N THR A 164 16.32 -4.92 14.22
CA THR A 164 16.02 -3.96 15.28
C THR A 164 17.17 -3.96 16.28
N PRO A 165 17.21 -3.10 17.30
CA PRO A 165 18.26 -3.15 18.32
C PRO A 165 18.39 -4.50 19.05
N THR A 166 17.30 -5.28 19.12
CA THR A 166 17.26 -6.53 19.92
C THR A 166 16.99 -7.78 19.10
N VAL A 167 16.51 -7.66 17.86
CA VAL A 167 16.09 -8.80 17.01
C VAL A 167 16.54 -8.63 15.59
N ARG A 168 16.97 -9.71 14.96
CA ARG A 168 17.10 -9.85 13.50
C ARG A 168 16.08 -10.86 13.03
N THR A 169 15.17 -10.44 12.16
CA THR A 169 14.10 -11.27 11.60
C THR A 169 14.40 -11.58 10.14
N ARG A 170 14.39 -12.85 9.78
CA ARG A 170 14.37 -13.31 8.39
C ARG A 170 12.93 -13.68 8.06
N ALA A 171 12.30 -12.90 7.18
CA ALA A 171 10.95 -13.17 6.71
C ALA A 171 10.99 -13.95 5.40
N GLU A 172 10.20 -15.00 5.30
CA GLU A 172 10.04 -15.76 4.06
C GLU A 172 9.15 -15.01 3.06
N ARG A 173 8.98 -15.60 1.87
CA ARG A 173 8.08 -15.03 0.85
C ARG A 173 6.63 -15.04 1.32
N GLU A 174 5.82 -14.11 0.78
CA GLU A 174 4.39 -13.97 1.11
C GLU A 174 4.10 -13.83 2.61
N THR A 175 5.10 -13.31 3.34
CA THR A 175 4.96 -13.06 4.77
C THR A 175 4.48 -11.64 4.99
N THR A 176 3.42 -11.50 5.77
CA THR A 176 2.90 -10.22 6.23
C THR A 176 3.06 -10.13 7.73
N GLY A 177 3.57 -9.03 8.21
CA GLY A 177 3.81 -8.84 9.64
C GLY A 177 3.91 -7.38 10.06
N ASN A 178 4.11 -7.22 11.35
CA ASN A 178 4.32 -5.93 11.99
C ASN A 178 5.55 -6.01 12.90
N ILE A 179 6.35 -4.96 12.91
CA ILE A 179 7.45 -4.79 13.85
C ILE A 179 7.29 -3.44 14.52
N GLN A 180 7.32 -3.46 15.84
CA GLN A 180 7.28 -2.29 16.69
C GLN A 180 8.53 -2.25 17.55
N VAL A 181 9.21 -1.11 17.56
CA VAL A 181 10.42 -0.87 18.38
C VAL A 181 10.13 0.31 19.30
N ALA A 182 10.11 0.04 20.59
CA ALA A 182 9.95 1.06 21.62
C ALA A 182 11.24 1.90 21.75
N ASP A 183 11.16 3.08 22.36
CA ASP A 183 12.33 3.94 22.63
C ASP A 183 13.40 3.24 23.51
N SER A 184 12.99 2.28 24.32
CA SER A 184 13.89 1.42 25.10
C SER A 184 14.69 0.42 24.25
N GLY A 185 14.33 0.24 22.96
CA GLY A 185 14.83 -0.80 22.07
C GLY A 185 14.10 -2.14 22.18
N ALA A 186 13.14 -2.29 23.10
CA ALA A 186 12.29 -3.48 23.15
C ALA A 186 11.53 -3.63 21.82
N THR A 187 11.44 -4.86 21.35
CA THR A 187 10.88 -5.16 20.02
C THR A 187 9.68 -6.09 20.12
N GLY A 188 8.54 -5.69 19.55
CA GLY A 188 7.40 -6.57 19.28
C GLY A 188 7.43 -7.01 17.83
N LEU A 189 7.45 -8.30 17.56
CA LEU A 189 7.34 -8.90 16.24
C LEU A 189 6.06 -9.71 16.14
N ARG A 190 5.30 -9.51 15.09
CA ARG A 190 4.06 -10.24 14.79
C ARG A 190 4.06 -10.70 13.34
N ILE A 191 3.75 -11.97 13.12
CA ILE A 191 3.56 -12.56 11.79
C ILE A 191 2.08 -12.87 11.64
N PHE A 192 1.43 -12.17 10.72
CA PHE A 192 0.00 -12.35 10.46
C PHE A 192 -0.26 -13.44 9.41
N ARG A 193 0.63 -13.53 8.42
CA ARG A 193 0.57 -14.51 7.32
C ARG A 193 1.98 -14.92 6.94
N GLY A 194 2.14 -16.16 6.47
CA GLY A 194 3.46 -16.71 6.12
C GLY A 194 4.23 -17.16 7.33
N GLN A 195 5.54 -17.02 7.28
CA GLN A 195 6.44 -17.47 8.35
C GLN A 195 7.77 -16.71 8.34
N GLY A 196 8.47 -16.75 9.46
CA GLY A 196 9.78 -16.12 9.61
C GLY A 196 10.54 -16.67 10.81
N GLU A 197 11.83 -16.43 10.83
CA GLU A 197 12.73 -16.75 11.94
C GLU A 197 13.24 -15.45 12.56
N ALA A 198 13.06 -15.30 13.86
CA ALA A 198 13.62 -14.21 14.64
C ALA A 198 14.83 -14.71 15.43
N GLN A 199 15.95 -13.99 15.35
CA GLN A 199 17.12 -14.22 16.17
C GLN A 199 17.33 -13.04 17.09
N THR A 200 17.31 -13.28 18.39
CA THR A 200 17.54 -12.23 19.39
C THR A 200 19.01 -11.87 19.48
N ARG A 201 19.32 -10.71 20.06
CA ARG A 201 20.69 -10.29 20.34
C ARG A 201 21.45 -11.27 21.24
N THR A 202 20.74 -12.00 22.10
CA THR A 202 21.28 -13.06 22.98
C THR A 202 21.53 -14.38 22.26
N GLY A 203 21.19 -14.47 20.96
CA GLY A 203 21.39 -15.65 20.12
C GLY A 203 20.24 -16.64 20.09
N GLN A 204 19.14 -16.39 20.84
CA GLN A 204 17.96 -17.24 20.82
C GLN A 204 17.28 -17.17 19.45
N ARG A 205 16.92 -18.31 18.85
CA ARG A 205 16.17 -18.41 17.60
C ARG A 205 14.73 -18.80 17.88
N ILE A 206 13.80 -18.10 17.23
CA ILE A 206 12.36 -18.25 17.41
C ILE A 206 11.75 -18.35 16.03
N ALA A 207 11.21 -19.51 15.70
CA ALA A 207 10.41 -19.68 14.50
C ALA A 207 8.99 -19.17 14.79
N LEU A 208 8.46 -18.32 13.89
CA LEU A 208 7.12 -17.79 13.95
C LEU A 208 6.38 -18.17 12.66
N VAL A 209 5.16 -18.65 12.82
CA VAL A 209 4.23 -18.91 11.73
C VAL A 209 3.06 -17.93 11.78
N ALA A 210 2.15 -18.03 10.81
CA ALA A 210 0.96 -17.18 10.74
C ALA A 210 0.20 -17.13 12.09
N ASN A 211 -0.26 -15.95 12.43
CA ASN A 211 -0.95 -15.64 13.69
C ASN A 211 -0.12 -15.89 14.95
N GLN A 212 1.19 -15.68 14.85
CA GLN A 212 2.08 -15.72 16.01
C GLN A 212 2.88 -14.43 16.15
N GLY A 213 3.25 -14.13 17.40
CA GLY A 213 4.11 -13.01 17.71
C GLY A 213 5.06 -13.32 18.88
N VAL A 214 6.02 -12.43 19.10
CA VAL A 214 6.93 -12.46 20.22
C VAL A 214 7.28 -11.03 20.63
N ASN A 215 7.40 -10.80 21.92
CA ASN A 215 7.98 -9.58 22.46
C ASN A 215 9.38 -9.90 22.98
N VAL A 216 10.35 -9.07 22.62
CA VAL A 216 11.74 -9.17 23.07
C VAL A 216 12.06 -7.88 23.84
N ASP A 217 12.53 -7.99 25.04
CA ASP A 217 12.84 -6.85 25.89
C ASP A 217 14.10 -6.09 25.41
N ALA A 218 14.38 -4.98 26.06
CA ALA A 218 15.56 -4.16 25.76
C ALA A 218 16.89 -4.88 26.02
N ALA A 219 16.92 -5.92 26.84
CA ALA A 219 18.10 -6.75 27.09
C ALA A 219 18.31 -7.81 26.00
N GLY A 220 17.29 -8.06 25.15
CA GLY A 220 17.31 -9.08 24.11
C GLY A 220 16.78 -10.43 24.58
N ALA A 221 16.11 -10.49 25.72
CA ALA A 221 15.44 -11.69 26.19
C ALA A 221 14.04 -11.77 25.57
N ALA A 222 13.74 -12.93 24.96
CA ALA A 222 12.43 -13.15 24.36
C ALA A 222 11.44 -13.68 25.39
N GLY A 223 10.25 -13.12 25.37
CA GLY A 223 9.08 -13.67 26.06
C GLY A 223 8.52 -14.91 25.35
N PRO A 224 7.42 -15.44 25.85
CA PRO A 224 6.73 -16.56 25.20
C PRO A 224 6.18 -16.16 23.83
N THR A 225 6.04 -17.15 22.95
CA THR A 225 5.32 -16.97 21.70
C THR A 225 3.84 -16.68 21.98
N LEU A 226 3.33 -15.62 21.41
CA LEU A 226 1.96 -15.16 21.53
C LEU A 226 1.11 -15.70 20.40
N ALA A 227 -0.05 -16.26 20.69
CA ALA A 227 -1.06 -16.54 19.68
C ALA A 227 -1.83 -15.24 19.39
N LEU A 228 -1.92 -14.85 18.11
CA LEU A 228 -2.65 -13.66 17.71
C LEU A 228 -4.10 -14.03 17.34
N PRO A 229 -5.09 -13.17 17.64
CA PRO A 229 -6.47 -13.41 17.21
C PRO A 229 -6.60 -13.36 15.70
N ASN A 230 -7.60 -14.05 15.18
CA ASN A 230 -7.94 -14.00 13.77
C ASN A 230 -8.38 -12.59 13.34
N VAL A 231 -8.33 -12.35 12.04
CA VAL A 231 -8.72 -11.09 11.41
C VAL A 231 -10.24 -10.93 11.44
N PRO A 232 -10.78 -9.78 11.93
CA PRO A 232 -12.20 -9.50 11.84
C PRO A 232 -12.67 -9.38 10.39
N GLN A 233 -13.86 -9.89 10.08
CA GLN A 233 -14.50 -9.68 8.79
C GLN A 233 -15.50 -8.55 8.88
N LEU A 234 -15.32 -7.51 8.08
CA LEU A 234 -16.21 -6.36 8.03
C LEU A 234 -17.51 -6.74 7.34
N THR A 235 -18.64 -6.16 7.78
CA THR A 235 -19.97 -6.47 7.24
C THR A 235 -20.74 -5.24 6.77
N ALA A 236 -20.63 -4.10 7.46
CA ALA A 236 -21.32 -2.88 7.06
C ALA A 236 -20.55 -1.61 7.53
N PRO A 237 -20.61 -0.52 6.74
CA PRO A 237 -21.12 -0.43 5.37
C PRO A 237 -20.31 -1.30 4.42
N SER A 238 -20.94 -1.84 3.36
CA SER A 238 -20.18 -2.62 2.35
C SER A 238 -19.08 -1.78 1.71
N ASN A 239 -18.00 -2.43 1.31
CA ASN A 239 -16.86 -1.72 0.75
C ASN A 239 -17.23 -0.93 -0.52
N GLY A 240 -16.91 0.37 -0.52
CA GLY A 240 -17.21 1.29 -1.61
C GLY A 240 -18.65 1.83 -1.63
N THR A 241 -19.45 1.61 -0.60
CA THR A 241 -20.81 2.12 -0.53
C THR A 241 -20.86 3.64 -0.45
N ASP A 242 -21.76 4.24 -1.24
CA ASP A 242 -22.12 5.66 -1.12
C ASP A 242 -23.39 5.80 -0.27
N ILE A 243 -23.31 6.60 0.77
CA ILE A 243 -24.38 6.84 1.75
C ILE A 243 -24.79 8.31 1.67
N ALA A 244 -26.05 8.60 1.40
CA ALA A 244 -26.58 9.95 1.35
C ALA A 244 -27.52 10.22 2.53
N TYR A 245 -27.28 11.30 3.26
CA TYR A 245 -28.14 11.74 4.35
C TYR A 245 -28.73 13.13 4.05
N PRO A 246 -30.01 13.36 4.38
CA PRO A 246 -30.62 14.70 4.25
C PRO A 246 -29.90 15.75 5.07
N ASP A 247 -29.47 15.38 6.28
CA ASP A 247 -28.68 16.21 7.19
C ASP A 247 -27.52 15.41 7.78
N LEU A 248 -26.30 15.76 7.42
CA LEU A 248 -25.08 15.09 7.89
C LEU A 248 -24.83 15.34 9.39
N ALA A 249 -25.27 16.48 9.94
CA ALA A 249 -25.10 16.78 11.36
C ALA A 249 -25.90 15.84 12.28
N GLN A 250 -26.99 15.29 11.76
CA GLN A 250 -27.83 14.32 12.46
C GLN A 250 -27.56 12.87 12.02
N ALA A 251 -26.67 12.68 11.06
CA ALA A 251 -26.39 11.37 10.48
C ALA A 251 -25.61 10.49 11.46
N THR A 252 -25.98 9.22 11.47
CA THR A 252 -25.28 8.15 12.19
C THR A 252 -24.91 7.04 11.22
N THR A 253 -23.62 6.79 11.06
CA THR A 253 -23.10 5.68 10.26
C THR A 253 -22.66 4.56 11.20
N LEU A 254 -23.18 3.37 11.02
CA LEU A 254 -22.89 2.20 11.84
C LEU A 254 -21.85 1.33 11.14
N LEU A 255 -20.69 1.13 11.79
CA LEU A 255 -19.68 0.17 11.38
C LEU A 255 -19.96 -1.18 12.05
N LEU A 256 -19.98 -2.26 11.27
CA LEU A 256 -20.28 -3.61 11.76
C LEU A 256 -19.21 -4.61 11.25
N TRP A 257 -18.90 -5.60 12.08
CA TRP A 257 -18.02 -6.71 11.73
C TRP A 257 -18.43 -8.00 12.46
N ASN A 258 -17.91 -9.14 12.02
CA ASN A 258 -18.16 -10.42 12.66
C ASN A 258 -17.32 -10.58 13.93
N ALA A 259 -17.88 -11.28 14.90
CA ALA A 259 -17.16 -11.62 16.14
C ALA A 259 -16.00 -12.57 15.84
N VAL A 260 -14.84 -12.28 16.47
CA VAL A 260 -13.66 -13.13 16.40
C VAL A 260 -13.61 -13.99 17.67
N PRO A 261 -13.48 -15.31 17.55
CA PRO A 261 -13.39 -16.19 18.71
C PRO A 261 -12.26 -15.77 19.66
N GLY A 262 -12.57 -15.68 20.95
CA GLY A 262 -11.62 -15.29 22.00
C GLY A 262 -11.36 -13.79 22.13
N ALA A 263 -11.83 -12.95 21.20
CA ALA A 263 -11.66 -11.51 21.33
C ALA A 263 -12.54 -10.94 22.44
N SER A 264 -11.97 -10.08 23.28
CA SER A 264 -12.67 -9.34 24.33
C SER A 264 -12.98 -7.89 23.92
N ALA A 265 -12.25 -7.35 22.96
CA ALA A 265 -12.40 -5.99 22.46
C ALA A 265 -11.92 -5.90 21.00
N TYR A 266 -12.21 -4.77 20.38
CA TYR A 266 -11.75 -4.47 19.02
C TYR A 266 -11.19 -3.06 18.97
N ARG A 267 -10.12 -2.87 18.19
CA ARG A 267 -9.63 -1.55 17.82
C ARG A 267 -10.17 -1.17 16.46
N VAL A 268 -10.88 -0.06 16.39
CA VAL A 268 -11.45 0.48 15.16
C VAL A 268 -10.71 1.74 14.79
N VAL A 269 -10.21 1.80 13.58
CA VAL A 269 -9.50 2.96 13.04
C VAL A 269 -10.25 3.47 11.82
N VAL A 270 -10.54 4.78 11.80
CA VAL A 270 -11.22 5.48 10.70
C VAL A 270 -10.43 6.71 10.34
N ASP A 271 -10.22 6.94 9.04
CA ASP A 271 -9.47 8.09 8.53
C ASP A 271 -10.01 8.52 7.16
N PHE A 272 -9.68 9.73 6.73
CA PHE A 272 -9.86 10.21 5.36
C PHE A 272 -8.81 9.64 4.39
N SER A 273 -7.70 9.14 4.91
CA SER A 273 -6.59 8.58 4.15
C SER A 273 -6.42 7.09 4.39
N PRO A 274 -6.12 6.28 3.35
CA PRO A 274 -5.83 4.86 3.51
C PRO A 274 -4.52 4.58 4.28
N SER A 275 -3.66 5.59 4.50
CA SER A 275 -2.43 5.46 5.26
C SER A 275 -2.65 5.41 6.77
N PHE A 276 -3.76 6.00 7.25
CA PHE A 276 -4.06 6.17 8.69
C PHE A 276 -2.91 6.85 9.46
N ALA A 277 -2.29 7.84 8.85
CA ALA A 277 -1.22 8.60 9.50
C ALA A 277 -1.75 9.52 10.61
N ARG A 278 -2.97 10.07 10.43
CA ARG A 278 -3.68 10.90 11.40
C ARG A 278 -5.12 10.45 11.51
N PRO A 279 -5.39 9.31 12.13
CA PRO A 279 -6.74 8.76 12.15
C PRO A 279 -7.72 9.71 12.82
N LEU A 280 -8.89 9.89 12.20
CA LEU A 280 -10.02 10.62 12.77
C LEU A 280 -10.54 9.93 14.03
N TYR A 281 -10.58 8.60 13.98
CA TYR A 281 -10.89 7.73 15.10
C TYR A 281 -9.86 6.61 15.19
N ASP A 282 -9.33 6.40 16.39
CA ASP A 282 -8.53 5.24 16.77
C ASP A 282 -8.98 4.86 18.17
N ARG A 283 -9.92 3.92 18.27
CA ARG A 283 -10.59 3.62 19.54
C ARG A 283 -10.80 2.12 19.74
N ARG A 284 -10.71 1.71 20.99
CA ARG A 284 -11.24 0.41 21.43
C ARG A 284 -12.75 0.53 21.62
N THR A 285 -13.50 -0.50 21.19
CA THR A 285 -14.94 -0.53 21.36
C THR A 285 -15.33 -1.12 22.69
N GLU A 286 -16.33 -0.53 23.35
CA GLU A 286 -17.03 -1.14 24.49
C GLU A 286 -18.08 -2.17 24.05
N ARG A 287 -18.56 -2.04 22.80
CA ARG A 287 -19.47 -2.97 22.13
C ARG A 287 -18.69 -3.91 21.24
N PRO A 288 -18.85 -5.22 21.33
CA PRO A 288 -17.90 -6.17 20.74
C PRO A 288 -17.86 -6.18 19.22
N THR A 289 -18.90 -5.80 18.48
CA THR A 289 -18.94 -5.98 17.02
C THR A 289 -19.51 -4.79 16.26
N GLN A 290 -19.57 -3.61 16.89
CA GLN A 290 -20.10 -2.41 16.24
C GLN A 290 -19.50 -1.12 16.79
N MET A 291 -19.49 -0.08 15.94
CA MET A 291 -19.15 1.29 16.32
C MET A 291 -20.03 2.28 15.58
N GLU A 292 -20.59 3.25 16.30
CA GLU A 292 -21.36 4.35 15.74
C GLU A 292 -20.44 5.56 15.46
N LEU A 293 -20.52 6.07 14.25
CA LEU A 293 -19.90 7.33 13.84
C LEU A 293 -21.01 8.37 13.65
N ARG A 294 -20.90 9.51 14.32
CA ARG A 294 -21.93 10.57 14.30
C ARG A 294 -21.38 11.86 13.74
N ALA A 295 -22.25 12.63 13.09
CA ALA A 295 -21.99 13.98 12.60
C ALA A 295 -20.70 14.06 11.76
N LEU A 296 -20.48 13.08 10.88
CA LEU A 296 -19.36 13.08 9.94
C LEU A 296 -19.63 14.08 8.80
N GLU A 297 -18.60 14.72 8.31
CA GLU A 297 -18.68 15.56 7.12
C GLU A 297 -18.85 14.76 5.84
N ALA A 298 -19.22 15.42 4.73
CA ALA A 298 -19.21 14.78 3.42
C ALA A 298 -17.77 14.45 3.02
N GLY A 299 -17.54 13.22 2.55
CA GLY A 299 -16.20 12.77 2.18
C GLY A 299 -16.07 11.26 2.06
N VAL A 300 -14.89 10.81 1.68
CA VAL A 300 -14.53 9.40 1.64
C VAL A 300 -13.84 9.02 2.95
N TYR A 301 -14.31 7.94 3.55
CA TYR A 301 -13.78 7.41 4.80
C TYR A 301 -13.24 6.01 4.58
N TYR A 302 -12.04 5.79 5.09
CA TYR A 302 -11.41 4.47 5.14
C TYR A 302 -11.48 3.94 6.56
N TRP A 303 -11.71 2.65 6.72
CA TRP A 303 -11.78 2.05 8.03
C TRP A 303 -11.31 0.59 8.04
N LYS A 304 -10.85 0.17 9.20
CA LYS A 304 -10.37 -1.19 9.48
C LYS A 304 -10.52 -1.50 10.97
N VAL A 305 -10.56 -2.79 11.28
CA VAL A 305 -10.78 -3.29 12.64
C VAL A 305 -9.75 -4.37 12.97
N ALA A 306 -9.18 -4.34 14.17
CA ALA A 306 -8.36 -5.41 14.72
C ALA A 306 -9.05 -6.00 15.96
N ALA A 307 -8.91 -7.31 16.16
CA ALA A 307 -9.39 -7.99 17.36
C ALA A 307 -8.34 -7.94 18.47
N ILE A 308 -8.78 -7.88 19.71
CA ILE A 308 -7.91 -7.82 20.90
C ILE A 308 -8.35 -8.92 21.88
N LEU A 309 -7.38 -9.75 22.30
CA LEU A 309 -7.59 -10.79 23.29
C LEU A 309 -7.68 -10.22 24.71
N PRO A 310 -8.18 -10.98 25.72
CA PRO A 310 -8.29 -10.52 27.10
C PRO A 310 -6.96 -10.10 27.74
N ASP A 311 -5.85 -10.69 27.29
CA ASP A 311 -4.48 -10.35 27.73
C ASP A 311 -3.91 -9.09 27.05
N GLY A 312 -4.72 -8.44 26.17
CA GLY A 312 -4.36 -7.23 25.44
C GLY A 312 -3.61 -7.47 24.14
N VAL A 313 -3.39 -8.72 23.73
CA VAL A 313 -2.73 -9.03 22.46
C VAL A 313 -3.64 -8.62 21.29
N GLU A 314 -3.16 -7.71 20.45
CA GLU A 314 -3.84 -7.23 19.25
C GLU A 314 -3.40 -8.03 18.02
N GLY A 315 -4.37 -8.44 17.21
CA GLY A 315 -4.16 -9.15 15.95
C GLY A 315 -3.97 -8.23 14.74
N SER A 316 -3.98 -8.83 13.56
CA SER A 316 -3.99 -8.07 12.31
C SER A 316 -5.27 -7.28 12.14
N PHE A 317 -5.14 -6.12 11.50
CA PHE A 317 -6.32 -5.41 10.99
C PHE A 317 -6.99 -6.20 9.87
N SER A 318 -8.30 -6.00 9.76
CA SER A 318 -9.12 -6.43 8.63
C SER A 318 -8.61 -5.85 7.31
N ASP A 319 -9.17 -6.33 6.20
CA ASP A 319 -9.09 -5.63 4.93
C ASP A 319 -9.53 -4.18 5.08
N LEU A 320 -8.91 -3.32 4.27
CA LEU A 320 -9.24 -1.91 4.22
C LEU A 320 -10.55 -1.71 3.45
N TRP A 321 -11.58 -1.23 4.12
CA TRP A 321 -12.82 -0.84 3.50
C TRP A 321 -12.98 0.67 3.47
N ARG A 322 -13.81 1.15 2.53
CA ARG A 322 -14.17 2.55 2.40
C ARG A 322 -15.67 2.72 2.22
N PHE A 323 -16.18 3.89 2.62
CA PHE A 323 -17.51 4.37 2.26
C PHE A 323 -17.46 5.86 1.97
N THR A 324 -18.41 6.38 1.22
CA THR A 324 -18.53 7.80 0.93
C THR A 324 -19.78 8.34 1.61
N LEU A 325 -19.66 9.48 2.28
CA LEU A 325 -20.80 10.23 2.79
C LEU A 325 -21.08 11.44 1.91
N ALA A 326 -22.34 11.65 1.55
CA ALA A 326 -22.79 12.80 0.81
C ALA A 326 -24.07 13.37 1.43
N LYS A 327 -24.30 14.66 1.25
CA LYS A 327 -25.61 15.25 1.51
C LYS A 327 -26.56 14.82 0.40
N ALA A 328 -27.71 14.26 0.77
CA ALA A 328 -28.73 13.91 -0.19
C ALA A 328 -29.20 15.16 -0.96
N ALA A 329 -29.31 15.05 -2.26
CA ALA A 329 -29.92 16.10 -3.05
C ALA A 329 -31.37 16.29 -2.57
N PRO A 330 -31.89 17.52 -2.50
CA PRO A 330 -33.30 17.76 -2.23
C PRO A 330 -34.11 16.96 -3.24
N VAL A 331 -35.04 16.13 -2.78
CA VAL A 331 -35.99 15.49 -3.67
C VAL A 331 -36.77 16.60 -4.33
N ALA A 332 -36.63 16.75 -5.64
CA ALA A 332 -37.41 17.72 -6.41
C ALA A 332 -38.87 17.45 -6.10
N ALA A 333 -39.57 18.44 -5.51
CA ALA A 333 -40.96 18.32 -5.20
C ALA A 333 -41.73 18.05 -6.51
N ALA A 334 -42.63 17.08 -6.49
CA ALA A 334 -43.47 16.77 -7.66
C ALA A 334 -44.22 18.04 -8.09
N PRO A 335 -44.30 18.32 -9.39
CA PRO A 335 -45.07 19.46 -9.87
C PRO A 335 -46.53 19.33 -9.42
N PRO A 336 -47.17 20.43 -9.03
CA PRO A 336 -48.59 20.39 -8.68
C PRO A 336 -49.40 20.01 -9.91
N PRO A 337 -50.55 19.29 -9.73
CA PRO A 337 -51.47 19.11 -10.82
C PRO A 337 -51.93 20.49 -11.32
N LEU A 338 -51.90 20.72 -12.62
CA LEU A 338 -52.36 21.97 -13.24
C LEU A 338 -53.19 21.64 -14.43
N VAL A 339 -54.48 22.05 -14.39
CA VAL A 339 -55.39 21.91 -15.51
C VAL A 339 -55.86 23.33 -15.89
N PHE A 340 -55.54 23.74 -17.11
CA PHE A 340 -55.95 25.02 -17.67
C PHE A 340 -57.12 24.78 -18.62
N GLU A 341 -58.37 24.97 -18.11
CA GLU A 341 -59.60 24.61 -18.81
C GLU A 341 -60.02 25.66 -19.86
N ALA A 342 -59.94 26.95 -19.57
CA ALA A 342 -60.37 27.98 -20.46
C ALA A 342 -59.46 29.24 -20.41
N ALA A 343 -59.27 29.90 -21.58
CA ALA A 343 -58.68 31.21 -21.74
C ALA A 343 -59.50 31.96 -22.81
N GLU A 344 -60.57 32.63 -22.38
CA GLU A 344 -61.57 33.25 -23.23
C GLU A 344 -61.51 34.76 -23.15
N LEU A 345 -61.41 35.43 -24.31
CA LEU A 345 -61.37 36.89 -24.40
C LEU A 345 -62.70 37.47 -24.84
N LYS A 346 -63.26 38.37 -24.07
CA LYS A 346 -64.41 39.18 -24.42
C LYS A 346 -64.13 40.66 -24.30
N GLY A 347 -64.04 41.36 -25.43
CA GLY A 347 -63.53 42.71 -25.45
C GLY A 347 -62.06 42.74 -25.05
N ASN A 348 -61.70 43.40 -23.95
CA ASN A 348 -60.38 43.44 -23.35
C ASN A 348 -60.27 42.66 -22.01
N VAL A 349 -61.28 41.86 -21.69
CA VAL A 349 -61.32 41.03 -20.48
C VAL A 349 -61.06 39.58 -20.84
N LEU A 350 -59.99 39.04 -20.28
CA LEU A 350 -59.59 37.65 -20.38
C LEU A 350 -60.16 36.88 -19.19
N HIS A 351 -61.03 35.90 -19.46
CA HIS A 351 -61.55 34.95 -18.49
C HIS A 351 -60.64 33.71 -18.50
N VAL A 352 -60.10 33.36 -17.34
CA VAL A 352 -59.28 32.15 -17.16
C VAL A 352 -59.90 31.23 -16.10
N GLN A 353 -59.95 29.94 -16.41
CA GLN A 353 -60.54 28.94 -15.54
C GLN A 353 -59.69 27.67 -15.55
N GLY A 354 -59.65 26.98 -14.40
CA GLY A 354 -59.01 25.70 -14.28
C GLY A 354 -58.86 25.24 -12.84
N ARG A 355 -57.96 24.27 -12.65
CA ARG A 355 -57.66 23.66 -11.33
C ARG A 355 -56.20 23.44 -11.12
N THR A 356 -55.79 23.60 -9.87
CA THR A 356 -54.45 23.24 -9.39
C THR A 356 -54.51 22.67 -7.97
N GLU A 357 -53.39 22.45 -7.34
CA GLU A 357 -53.32 22.04 -5.93
C GLU A 357 -53.84 23.16 -5.02
N PRO A 358 -54.73 22.85 -4.05
CA PRO A 358 -55.16 23.83 -3.04
C PRO A 358 -53.95 24.48 -2.34
N GLY A 359 -53.92 25.82 -2.26
CA GLY A 359 -52.85 26.57 -1.66
C GLY A 359 -51.60 26.78 -2.56
N ALA A 360 -51.64 26.32 -3.81
CA ALA A 360 -50.59 26.62 -4.78
C ALA A 360 -50.54 28.13 -5.13
N ASN A 361 -49.35 28.64 -5.36
CA ASN A 361 -49.19 29.97 -5.95
C ASN A 361 -49.34 29.90 -7.46
N LEU A 362 -50.40 30.55 -7.97
CA LEU A 362 -50.77 30.55 -9.38
C LEU A 362 -50.48 31.90 -10.01
N SER A 363 -49.94 31.94 -11.20
CA SER A 363 -49.75 33.17 -11.98
C SER A 363 -49.98 32.95 -13.47
N LEU A 364 -50.56 33.92 -14.16
CA LEU A 364 -50.72 34.00 -15.60
C LEU A 364 -49.83 35.12 -16.15
N ASP A 365 -48.89 34.78 -17.00
CA ASP A 365 -47.86 35.73 -17.53
C ASP A 365 -47.30 36.66 -16.44
N GLY A 366 -47.07 36.14 -15.20
CA GLY A 366 -46.54 36.87 -14.06
C GLY A 366 -47.59 37.57 -13.20
N VAL A 367 -48.86 37.65 -13.63
CA VAL A 367 -49.97 38.23 -12.83
C VAL A 367 -50.47 37.14 -11.90
N ARG A 368 -50.50 37.40 -10.59
CA ARG A 368 -50.97 36.40 -9.60
C ARG A 368 -52.49 36.22 -9.70
N LEU A 369 -52.92 34.94 -9.67
CA LEU A 369 -54.28 34.52 -9.62
C LEU A 369 -54.63 33.96 -8.24
N GLU A 370 -55.91 34.03 -7.84
CA GLU A 370 -56.38 33.46 -6.58
C GLU A 370 -56.86 32.02 -6.80
N VAL A 371 -56.35 31.10 -5.95
CA VAL A 371 -56.69 29.70 -5.95
C VAL A 371 -57.66 29.45 -4.78
N GLN A 372 -58.82 28.94 -5.06
CA GLN A 372 -59.84 28.64 -4.05
C GLN A 372 -59.44 27.45 -3.17
N ALA A 373 -60.13 27.28 -2.05
CA ALA A 373 -59.83 26.18 -1.09
C ALA A 373 -59.97 24.77 -1.67
N ASP A 374 -60.74 24.60 -2.76
CA ASP A 374 -60.91 23.35 -3.49
C ASP A 374 -59.88 23.15 -4.63
N GLY A 375 -58.97 24.11 -4.79
CA GLY A 375 -57.96 24.13 -5.86
C GLY A 375 -58.44 24.67 -7.20
N SER A 376 -59.73 25.11 -7.31
CA SER A 376 -60.23 25.79 -8.51
C SER A 376 -59.74 27.25 -8.58
N PHE A 377 -59.68 27.78 -9.79
CA PHE A 377 -59.49 29.20 -10.06
C PHE A 377 -60.43 29.63 -11.20
N ASN A 378 -60.95 30.83 -11.06
CA ASN A 378 -61.90 31.40 -12.03
C ASN A 378 -61.78 32.92 -11.96
N GLU A 379 -60.95 33.53 -12.84
CA GLU A 379 -60.51 34.91 -12.75
C GLU A 379 -60.75 35.66 -14.05
N PHE A 380 -61.01 36.98 -13.89
CA PHE A 380 -61.22 37.90 -14.99
C PHE A 380 -60.12 38.98 -14.93
N LEU A 381 -59.31 39.07 -15.98
CA LEU A 381 -58.14 39.94 -16.06
C LEU A 381 -58.26 40.90 -17.22
N THR A 382 -57.76 42.13 -17.09
CA THR A 382 -57.55 43.02 -18.23
C THR A 382 -56.41 42.46 -19.07
N PHE A 383 -56.67 42.32 -20.38
CA PHE A 383 -55.69 41.69 -21.29
C PHE A 383 -55.57 42.54 -22.56
N ASP A 384 -54.31 43.04 -22.76
CA ASP A 384 -54.00 43.88 -23.92
C ASP A 384 -53.58 43.06 -25.16
N GLY A 385 -53.52 41.71 -25.05
CA GLY A 385 -53.22 40.79 -26.12
C GLY A 385 -54.44 40.55 -27.02
N GLY A 386 -54.18 40.30 -28.31
CA GLY A 386 -55.26 40.02 -29.29
C GLY A 386 -55.67 38.54 -29.31
N ALA A 387 -56.73 38.27 -30.07
CA ALA A 387 -57.19 36.90 -30.39
C ALA A 387 -56.04 36.07 -30.95
N GLY A 388 -55.90 34.85 -30.41
CA GLY A 388 -54.84 33.93 -30.85
C GLY A 388 -53.50 34.06 -30.15
N SER A 389 -53.33 35.06 -29.23
CA SER A 389 -52.18 35.10 -28.34
C SER A 389 -52.08 33.86 -27.49
N THR A 390 -50.89 33.49 -27.03
CA THR A 390 -50.67 32.39 -26.10
C THR A 390 -50.30 32.94 -24.73
N VAL A 391 -51.05 32.51 -23.73
CA VAL A 391 -50.78 32.84 -22.31
C VAL A 391 -50.21 31.67 -21.58
N ALA A 392 -49.29 31.92 -20.63
CA ALA A 392 -48.60 30.91 -19.84
C ALA A 392 -49.11 30.96 -18.37
N LEU A 393 -49.68 29.85 -17.96
CA LEU A 393 -50.13 29.67 -16.59
C LEU A 393 -49.13 28.83 -15.83
N LYS A 394 -48.59 29.40 -14.73
CA LYS A 394 -47.56 28.75 -13.89
C LYS A 394 -48.14 28.53 -12.49
N ALA A 395 -48.09 27.29 -12.03
CA ALA A 395 -48.46 26.96 -10.66
C ALA A 395 -47.20 26.50 -9.90
N THR A 396 -47.04 26.95 -8.66
CA THR A 396 -46.00 26.45 -7.72
C THR A 396 -46.72 25.87 -6.52
N GLY A 397 -46.61 24.57 -6.34
CA GLY A 397 -47.30 23.85 -5.27
C GLY A 397 -46.73 24.19 -3.89
N VAL A 398 -47.45 23.81 -2.84
CA VAL A 398 -47.07 24.04 -1.42
C VAL A 398 -45.76 23.37 -1.04
N ARG A 399 -45.30 22.34 -1.79
CA ARG A 399 -44.02 21.63 -1.60
C ARG A 399 -42.90 22.17 -2.47
N GLY A 400 -43.13 23.26 -3.23
CA GLY A 400 -42.09 23.94 -4.04
C GLY A 400 -41.91 23.39 -5.47
N GLY A 401 -42.64 22.32 -5.87
CA GLY A 401 -42.67 21.86 -7.25
C GLY A 401 -43.41 22.87 -8.14
N SER A 402 -43.05 23.00 -9.43
CA SER A 402 -43.74 23.90 -10.36
C SER A 402 -44.21 23.21 -11.63
N ALA A 403 -45.38 23.62 -12.12
CA ALA A 403 -45.96 23.21 -13.38
C ALA A 403 -46.29 24.46 -14.22
N GLU A 404 -46.16 24.34 -15.54
CA GLU A 404 -46.49 25.41 -16.50
C GLU A 404 -47.33 24.77 -17.61
N GLN A 405 -48.43 25.46 -17.94
CA GLN A 405 -49.27 25.15 -19.10
C GLN A 405 -49.46 26.41 -19.94
N ARG A 406 -49.42 26.25 -21.24
CA ARG A 406 -49.67 27.32 -22.21
C ARG A 406 -50.94 27.05 -22.95
N ARG A 407 -51.78 28.09 -23.10
CA ARG A 407 -53.06 28.00 -23.82
C ARG A 407 -53.23 29.17 -24.75
N ARG A 408 -53.81 28.88 -25.91
CA ARG A 408 -54.16 29.90 -26.88
C ARG A 408 -55.47 30.60 -26.46
N VAL A 409 -55.49 31.91 -26.49
CA VAL A 409 -56.66 32.73 -26.17
C VAL A 409 -57.71 32.60 -27.28
N THR A 410 -58.94 32.24 -26.92
CA THR A 410 -60.09 32.16 -27.83
C THR A 410 -60.99 33.33 -27.62
N VAL A 411 -61.55 33.91 -28.69
CA VAL A 411 -62.53 35.02 -28.60
C VAL A 411 -63.93 34.45 -28.51
N VAL A 412 -64.68 34.94 -27.55
CA VAL A 412 -66.10 34.65 -27.37
C VAL A 412 -66.89 35.90 -27.67
N ASN A 413 -67.81 35.79 -28.65
CA ASN A 413 -68.69 36.87 -29.08
C ASN A 413 -69.76 37.23 -28.07
#